data_6002c64b25223852ac08db10271950be
#
_entry.id   6002c64b25223852ac08db10271950be
#
_cell.length_a   1.000
_cell.length_b   1.000
_cell.length_c   1.000
_cell.angle_alpha   90.00
_cell.angle_beta   90.00
_cell.angle_gamma   90.00
#
_symmetry.space_group_name_H-M   'P 1'
#
loop_
_entity.id
_entity.type
_entity.pdbx_description
1 polymer ?
#
loop_
_entity_poly.entity_id
_entity_poly.type
_entity_poly.pdbx_seq_one_letter_code
_entity_poly.pdbx_strand_id
1 'polypeptide(L)'
;MEYQFKKVRLGELEAFAQSWEFKQSDVIPISSNRIKSYVNNPRADKNDVVLYMLFEGRRLIGFRTLLVDCLTWNDKTHKLAWLSGVWVRPEYRRKGIATSLYLEAKKDWAGRLMYTNYAPEAHKLLDKVQDFNLFDSVKGTRYYFRFFTAELLKLRHPWFAKNQAVLKGFDASMNLVSFPVRFFQKIFFSHGLNKVIIEKYGSKEIFDFIDRFPQSVFKRGSKEYSWIFTYPWISPVKCDPIYYPFSSFSTVFFYRFFVVKDGQGNIDGLAIVKFRDGHVTVPYFYGNSKSNTKLARAVVGFSHGSQAKSLTIYQPADAPCFRKLRGMALVRKKRVQNYFINSKFQDEFPLKQTNIALLDGDGDCIFT
;
A
#
# COMPACT_ATOMS: atom_id res chain seq x y z
N MET A 1 14.25 35.04 -5.09
CA MET A 1 14.65 33.72 -5.69
C MET A 1 13.44 33.20 -6.45
N GLU A 2 13.62 32.93 -7.74
CA GLU A 2 12.54 32.45 -8.60
C GLU A 2 12.51 30.92 -8.57
N TYR A 3 11.37 30.34 -8.19
CA TYR A 3 11.17 28.91 -8.22
C TYR A 3 10.60 28.51 -9.58
N GLN A 4 11.14 27.44 -10.18
CA GLN A 4 10.71 26.93 -11.47
C GLN A 4 9.94 25.63 -11.29
N PHE A 5 8.70 25.60 -11.80
CA PHE A 5 7.89 24.40 -11.89
C PHE A 5 8.25 23.57 -13.12
N LYS A 6 8.41 22.27 -12.92
CA LYS A 6 8.46 21.29 -14.02
C LYS A 6 7.41 20.22 -13.77
N LYS A 7 6.63 19.94 -14.80
CA LYS A 7 5.62 18.87 -14.85
C LYS A 7 6.09 17.80 -15.80
N VAL A 8 5.87 16.54 -15.47
CA VAL A 8 6.17 15.40 -16.35
C VAL A 8 4.89 14.62 -16.56
N ARG A 9 4.52 14.47 -17.82
CA ARG A 9 3.41 13.62 -18.24
C ARG A 9 3.85 12.17 -18.28
N LEU A 10 2.89 11.26 -18.20
CA LEU A 10 3.16 9.82 -18.23
C LEU A 10 3.98 9.43 -19.49
N GLY A 11 3.61 9.95 -20.66
CA GLY A 11 4.32 9.65 -21.90
C GLY A 11 5.75 10.18 -21.97
N GLU A 12 6.10 11.12 -21.10
CA GLU A 12 7.45 11.73 -21.02
C GLU A 12 8.31 11.08 -19.94
N LEU A 13 7.74 10.22 -19.10
CA LEU A 13 8.34 9.77 -17.85
C LEU A 13 9.61 8.93 -18.06
N GLU A 14 9.63 8.06 -19.06
CA GLU A 14 10.82 7.26 -19.40
C GLU A 14 11.95 8.15 -19.97
N ALA A 15 11.62 9.06 -20.88
CA ALA A 15 12.59 10.00 -21.42
C ALA A 15 13.17 10.92 -20.33
N PHE A 16 12.31 11.39 -19.41
CA PHE A 16 12.74 12.16 -18.24
C PHE A 16 13.72 11.36 -17.37
N ALA A 17 13.47 10.08 -17.12
CA ALA A 17 14.37 9.22 -16.34
C ALA A 17 15.74 9.01 -16.99
N GLN A 18 15.84 9.18 -18.31
CA GLN A 18 17.11 9.15 -19.04
C GLN A 18 17.78 10.52 -19.17
N SER A 19 17.09 11.60 -18.81
CA SER A 19 17.59 12.96 -18.93
C SER A 19 18.81 13.23 -18.03
N TRP A 20 19.61 14.20 -18.42
CA TRP A 20 20.74 14.69 -17.65
C TRP A 20 20.29 15.20 -16.25
N GLU A 21 19.19 15.95 -16.20
CA GLU A 21 18.64 16.47 -14.94
C GLU A 21 18.33 15.36 -13.92
N PHE A 22 17.77 14.25 -14.37
CA PHE A 22 17.47 13.12 -13.50
C PHE A 22 18.76 12.45 -13.00
N LYS A 23 19.71 12.21 -13.91
CA LYS A 23 20.98 11.50 -13.61
C LYS A 23 21.95 12.31 -12.74
N GLN A 24 21.92 13.63 -12.83
CA GLN A 24 22.78 14.51 -12.04
C GLN A 24 22.15 15.00 -10.73
N SER A 25 20.90 14.66 -10.48
CA SER A 25 20.25 15.00 -9.21
C SER A 25 20.84 14.20 -8.05
N ASP A 26 20.98 14.82 -6.89
CA ASP A 26 21.34 14.14 -5.63
C ASP A 26 20.14 13.39 -5.01
N VAL A 27 18.91 13.69 -5.50
CA VAL A 27 17.66 13.07 -5.08
C VAL A 27 16.81 12.79 -6.31
N ILE A 28 16.41 11.53 -6.52
CA ILE A 28 15.47 11.20 -7.58
C ILE A 28 14.02 11.39 -7.12
N PRO A 29 13.16 12.01 -7.97
CA PRO A 29 11.76 12.25 -7.63
C PRO A 29 10.86 11.00 -7.77
N ILE A 30 11.34 9.98 -8.48
CA ILE A 30 10.60 8.75 -8.72
C ILE A 30 11.58 7.58 -8.93
N SER A 31 11.32 6.41 -8.32
CA SER A 31 12.18 5.23 -8.46
C SER A 31 11.96 4.51 -9.78
N SER A 32 12.97 3.76 -10.24
CA SER A 32 12.92 2.98 -11.47
C SER A 32 11.75 1.99 -11.49
N ASN A 33 11.47 1.31 -10.38
CA ASN A 33 10.34 0.39 -10.27
C ASN A 33 9.00 1.13 -10.41
N ARG A 34 8.90 2.32 -9.83
CA ARG A 34 7.69 3.13 -9.89
C ARG A 34 7.45 3.70 -11.28
N ILE A 35 8.51 4.09 -12.01
CA ILE A 35 8.42 4.47 -13.42
C ILE A 35 7.83 3.32 -14.24
N LYS A 36 8.40 2.10 -14.12
CA LYS A 36 7.88 0.91 -14.80
C LYS A 36 6.41 0.65 -14.48
N SER A 37 6.02 0.80 -13.22
CA SER A 37 4.63 0.64 -12.81
C SER A 37 3.72 1.69 -13.45
N TYR A 38 4.13 2.95 -13.46
CA TYR A 38 3.33 4.06 -13.99
C TYR A 38 3.09 3.93 -15.49
N VAL A 39 4.13 3.67 -16.29
CA VAL A 39 4.01 3.56 -17.74
C VAL A 39 3.20 2.35 -18.22
N ASN A 40 3.12 1.31 -17.38
CA ASN A 40 2.31 0.12 -17.64
C ASN A 40 0.92 0.18 -16.97
N ASN A 41 0.51 1.31 -16.39
CA ASN A 41 -0.78 1.46 -15.76
C ASN A 41 -1.91 1.46 -16.80
N PRO A 42 -2.81 0.44 -16.81
CA PRO A 42 -3.87 0.33 -17.82
C PRO A 42 -4.95 1.41 -17.71
N ARG A 43 -4.95 2.22 -16.62
CA ARG A 43 -5.93 3.28 -16.34
C ARG A 43 -5.41 4.67 -16.65
N ALA A 44 -4.15 4.78 -17.05
CA ALA A 44 -3.50 6.06 -17.29
C ALA A 44 -3.32 6.36 -18.77
N ASP A 45 -3.38 7.65 -19.12
CA ASP A 45 -3.13 8.15 -20.46
C ASP A 45 -1.78 8.86 -20.54
N LYS A 46 -1.17 8.85 -21.70
CA LYS A 46 0.14 9.51 -21.95
C LYS A 46 0.16 10.99 -21.56
N ASN A 47 -0.98 11.66 -21.62
CA ASN A 47 -1.13 13.08 -21.28
C ASN A 47 -1.33 13.36 -19.80
N ASP A 48 -1.54 12.33 -18.96
CA ASP A 48 -1.70 12.52 -17.51
C ASP A 48 -0.42 13.05 -16.88
N VAL A 49 -0.52 14.14 -16.15
CA VAL A 49 0.61 14.68 -15.38
C VAL A 49 0.74 13.87 -14.09
N VAL A 50 1.85 13.13 -13.98
CA VAL A 50 2.08 12.19 -12.87
C VAL A 50 3.21 12.60 -11.93
N LEU A 51 4.00 13.61 -12.32
CA LEU A 51 5.12 14.11 -11.52
C LEU A 51 5.18 15.63 -11.61
N TYR A 52 5.22 16.25 -10.45
CA TYR A 52 5.37 17.70 -10.24
C TYR A 52 6.67 17.94 -9.49
N MET A 53 7.49 18.85 -9.98
CA MET A 53 8.78 19.20 -9.39
C MET A 53 8.92 20.70 -9.26
N LEU A 54 9.65 21.14 -8.24
CA LEU A 54 10.00 22.52 -8.01
C LEU A 54 11.51 22.62 -7.86
N PHE A 55 12.10 23.53 -8.61
CA PHE A 55 13.54 23.78 -8.64
C PHE A 55 13.87 25.19 -8.18
N GLU A 56 15.02 25.34 -7.57
CA GLU A 56 15.73 26.60 -7.39
C GLU A 56 17.03 26.51 -8.21
N GLY A 57 17.06 27.22 -9.32
CA GLY A 57 18.10 27.02 -10.34
C GLY A 57 18.08 25.57 -10.86
N ARG A 58 19.19 24.85 -10.68
CA ARG A 58 19.31 23.42 -11.05
C ARG A 58 18.99 22.45 -9.90
N ARG A 59 18.71 22.95 -8.71
CA ARG A 59 18.53 22.13 -7.52
C ARG A 59 17.08 21.75 -7.33
N LEU A 60 16.77 20.45 -7.30
CA LEU A 60 15.44 19.95 -6.94
C LEU A 60 15.16 20.23 -5.47
N ILE A 61 14.16 21.05 -5.15
CA ILE A 61 13.79 21.44 -3.80
C ILE A 61 12.53 20.77 -3.28
N GLY A 62 11.69 20.26 -4.18
CA GLY A 62 10.50 19.50 -3.81
C GLY A 62 9.87 18.81 -5.00
N PHE A 63 9.13 17.73 -4.72
CA PHE A 63 8.36 17.04 -5.75
C PHE A 63 7.13 16.36 -5.18
N ARG A 64 6.17 16.05 -6.06
CA ARG A 64 4.96 15.26 -5.79
C ARG A 64 4.73 14.28 -6.93
N THR A 65 4.42 13.04 -6.57
CA THR A 65 4.00 12.00 -7.52
C THR A 65 2.52 11.69 -7.36
N LEU A 66 1.87 11.37 -8.45
CA LEU A 66 0.47 10.97 -8.50
C LEU A 66 0.33 9.61 -9.18
N LEU A 67 -0.48 8.72 -8.59
CA LEU A 67 -0.87 7.45 -9.21
C LEU A 67 -2.26 7.62 -9.84
N VAL A 68 -2.35 7.42 -11.13
CA VAL A 68 -3.63 7.46 -11.86
C VAL A 68 -4.46 6.23 -11.52
N ASP A 69 -5.74 6.45 -11.28
CA ASP A 69 -6.71 5.38 -11.01
C ASP A 69 -8.10 5.79 -11.54
N CYS A 70 -9.08 4.89 -11.40
CA CYS A 70 -10.46 5.14 -11.76
C CYS A 70 -11.38 4.72 -10.63
N LEU A 71 -12.42 5.52 -10.39
CA LEU A 71 -13.51 5.22 -9.47
C LEU A 71 -14.79 5.02 -10.30
N THR A 72 -15.54 3.95 -10.04
CA THR A 72 -16.81 3.68 -10.68
C THR A 72 -17.96 4.00 -9.75
N TRP A 73 -18.87 4.86 -10.21
CA TRP A 73 -20.08 5.26 -9.50
C TRP A 73 -21.28 5.30 -10.42
N ASN A 74 -22.36 4.60 -10.06
CA ASN A 74 -23.55 4.48 -10.92
C ASN A 74 -23.20 4.12 -12.37
N ASP A 75 -22.35 3.09 -12.53
CA ASP A 75 -21.83 2.58 -13.81
C ASP A 75 -21.04 3.59 -14.66
N LYS A 76 -20.75 4.78 -14.12
CA LYS A 76 -19.86 5.76 -14.73
C LYS A 76 -18.47 5.64 -14.13
N THR A 77 -17.47 5.63 -14.99
CA THR A 77 -16.07 5.63 -14.59
C THR A 77 -15.52 7.04 -14.54
N HIS A 78 -14.99 7.43 -13.38
CA HIS A 78 -14.38 8.73 -13.14
C HIS A 78 -12.89 8.53 -12.93
N LYS A 79 -12.10 9.16 -13.79
CA LYS A 79 -10.64 9.17 -13.68
C LYS A 79 -10.21 10.09 -12.55
N LEU A 80 -9.25 9.64 -11.76
CA LEU A 80 -8.69 10.39 -10.64
C LEU A 80 -7.20 10.11 -10.45
N ALA A 81 -6.56 10.84 -9.56
CA ALA A 81 -5.20 10.54 -9.14
C ALA A 81 -5.07 10.48 -7.61
N TRP A 82 -4.30 9.49 -7.14
CA TRP A 82 -3.89 9.39 -5.74
C TRP A 82 -2.68 10.28 -5.48
N LEU A 83 -2.72 11.08 -4.43
CA LEU A 83 -1.57 11.85 -3.93
C LEU A 83 -0.58 10.89 -3.25
N SER A 84 0.28 10.28 -4.04
CA SER A 84 1.02 9.10 -3.64
C SER A 84 2.36 9.37 -2.97
N GLY A 85 2.96 10.51 -3.19
CA GLY A 85 4.21 10.88 -2.53
C GLY A 85 4.47 12.37 -2.63
N VAL A 86 4.93 12.97 -1.54
CA VAL A 86 5.41 14.36 -1.50
C VAL A 86 6.71 14.44 -0.69
N TRP A 87 7.69 15.10 -1.24
CA TRP A 87 8.94 15.37 -0.57
C TRP A 87 9.35 16.83 -0.77
N VAL A 88 9.90 17.40 0.27
CA VAL A 88 10.49 18.74 0.27
C VAL A 88 11.82 18.66 0.98
N ARG A 89 12.84 19.21 0.37
CA ARG A 89 14.20 19.29 0.92
C ARG A 89 14.16 19.92 2.31
N PRO A 90 14.85 19.38 3.33
CA PRO A 90 14.73 19.80 4.73
C PRO A 90 14.82 21.31 4.94
N GLU A 91 15.79 21.98 4.29
CA GLU A 91 16.03 23.42 4.42
C GLU A 91 14.98 24.32 3.74
N TYR A 92 14.11 23.70 2.91
CA TYR A 92 13.00 24.37 2.23
C TYR A 92 11.63 24.05 2.85
N ARG A 93 11.59 23.26 3.91
CA ARG A 93 10.33 22.95 4.60
C ARG A 93 9.73 24.19 5.25
N ARG A 94 8.40 24.18 5.40
CA ARG A 94 7.60 25.30 5.96
C ARG A 94 7.59 26.57 5.10
N LYS A 95 8.10 26.53 3.87
CA LYS A 95 8.09 27.64 2.91
C LYS A 95 6.96 27.53 1.87
N GLY A 96 5.92 26.72 2.13
CA GLY A 96 4.76 26.58 1.24
C GLY A 96 4.95 25.65 0.03
N ILE A 97 6.16 25.09 -0.20
CA ILE A 97 6.48 24.28 -1.39
C ILE A 97 5.54 23.09 -1.58
N ALA A 98 5.27 22.32 -0.52
CA ALA A 98 4.38 21.16 -0.63
C ALA A 98 2.94 21.57 -0.96
N THR A 99 2.49 22.74 -0.49
CA THR A 99 1.19 23.33 -0.82
C THR A 99 1.16 23.78 -2.29
N SER A 100 2.20 24.44 -2.78
CA SER A 100 2.29 24.86 -4.18
C SER A 100 2.25 23.66 -5.14
N LEU A 101 2.99 22.58 -4.82
CA LEU A 101 2.96 21.32 -5.58
C LEU A 101 1.57 20.68 -5.57
N TYR A 102 0.82 20.78 -4.46
CA TYR A 102 -0.54 20.32 -4.38
C TYR A 102 -1.50 21.16 -5.23
N LEU A 103 -1.40 22.49 -5.16
CA LEU A 103 -2.28 23.38 -5.92
C LEU A 103 -2.12 23.21 -7.42
N GLU A 104 -0.91 23.01 -7.92
CA GLU A 104 -0.65 22.68 -9.33
C GLU A 104 -1.27 21.33 -9.73
N ALA A 105 -1.15 20.31 -8.87
CA ALA A 105 -1.78 19.03 -9.11
C ALA A 105 -3.32 19.16 -9.10
N LYS A 106 -3.89 19.92 -8.16
CA LYS A 106 -5.33 20.17 -8.07
C LYS A 106 -5.87 20.86 -9.34
N LYS A 107 -5.10 21.80 -9.89
CA LYS A 107 -5.45 22.51 -11.14
C LYS A 107 -5.49 21.54 -12.32
N ASP A 108 -4.42 20.78 -12.56
CA ASP A 108 -4.31 19.88 -13.71
C ASP A 108 -5.32 18.72 -13.66
N TRP A 109 -5.65 18.24 -12.46
CA TRP A 109 -6.61 17.16 -12.24
C TRP A 109 -8.04 17.65 -11.96
N ALA A 110 -8.31 18.96 -12.10
CA ALA A 110 -9.61 19.58 -11.83
C ALA A 110 -10.22 19.20 -10.45
N GLY A 111 -9.35 18.96 -9.47
CA GLY A 111 -9.72 18.51 -8.14
C GLY A 111 -9.99 17.00 -8.00
N ARG A 112 -9.89 16.19 -9.03
CA ARG A 112 -10.12 14.73 -8.99
C ARG A 112 -8.96 14.01 -8.31
N LEU A 113 -8.80 14.28 -7.01
CA LEU A 113 -7.69 13.81 -6.18
C LEU A 113 -8.20 13.05 -4.96
N MET A 114 -7.47 11.99 -4.61
CA MET A 114 -7.68 11.22 -3.38
C MET A 114 -6.35 10.95 -2.66
N TYR A 115 -6.41 10.65 -1.37
CA TYR A 115 -5.25 10.16 -0.62
C TYR A 115 -5.66 9.25 0.55
N THR A 116 -4.68 8.52 1.09
CA THR A 116 -4.80 7.70 2.29
C THR A 116 -3.90 8.23 3.41
N ASN A 117 -4.24 8.01 4.67
CA ASN A 117 -3.55 8.60 5.83
C ASN A 117 -2.30 7.81 6.28
N TYR A 118 -1.36 7.53 5.40
CA TYR A 118 -0.14 6.81 5.77
C TYR A 118 0.86 7.62 6.58
N ALA A 119 1.17 8.83 6.11
CA ALA A 119 2.22 9.66 6.67
C ALA A 119 1.56 10.82 7.44
N PRO A 120 1.80 10.92 8.78
CA PRO A 120 1.24 11.99 9.60
C PRO A 120 1.56 13.39 9.08
N GLU A 121 2.75 13.59 8.52
CA GLU A 121 3.17 14.89 7.98
C GLU A 121 2.40 15.27 6.72
N ALA A 122 2.13 14.31 5.84
CA ALA A 122 1.32 14.53 4.64
C ALA A 122 -0.15 14.82 5.00
N HIS A 123 -0.68 14.12 6.00
CA HIS A 123 -2.03 14.37 6.51
C HIS A 123 -2.14 15.79 7.08
N LYS A 124 -1.21 16.21 7.95
CA LYS A 124 -1.19 17.59 8.50
C LYS A 124 -1.12 18.68 7.43
N LEU A 125 -0.42 18.41 6.31
CA LEU A 125 -0.39 19.34 5.19
C LEU A 125 -1.76 19.49 4.55
N LEU A 126 -2.43 18.36 4.27
CA LEU A 126 -3.73 18.35 3.58
C LEU A 126 -4.86 18.84 4.48
N ASP A 127 -4.77 18.61 5.80
CA ASP A 127 -5.68 19.22 6.80
C ASP A 127 -5.63 20.76 6.80
N LYS A 128 -4.44 21.34 6.62
CA LYS A 128 -4.29 22.80 6.54
C LYS A 128 -4.93 23.40 5.28
N VAL A 129 -4.96 22.64 4.21
CA VAL A 129 -5.56 23.11 2.95
C VAL A 129 -7.09 23.05 3.01
N GLN A 130 -7.68 22.23 3.89
CA GLN A 130 -9.13 22.05 4.08
C GLN A 130 -9.92 21.70 2.80
N ASP A 131 -9.24 21.05 1.84
CA ASP A 131 -9.80 20.69 0.54
C ASP A 131 -10.31 19.25 0.48
N PHE A 132 -10.20 18.49 1.56
CA PHE A 132 -10.50 17.07 1.57
C PHE A 132 -11.49 16.68 2.65
N ASN A 133 -12.42 15.83 2.29
CA ASN A 133 -13.36 15.20 3.19
C ASN A 133 -13.02 13.72 3.38
N LEU A 134 -13.42 13.15 4.51
CA LEU A 134 -13.34 11.71 4.71
C LEU A 134 -14.32 11.03 3.76
N PHE A 135 -13.77 10.20 2.85
CA PHE A 135 -14.55 9.41 1.92
C PHE A 135 -15.11 8.16 2.59
N ASP A 136 -14.22 7.38 3.23
CA ASP A 136 -14.59 6.20 4.03
C ASP A 136 -13.40 5.75 4.90
N SER A 137 -13.67 4.81 5.81
CA SER A 137 -12.71 4.24 6.75
C SER A 137 -12.78 2.72 6.79
N VAL A 138 -11.68 2.06 6.46
CA VAL A 138 -11.57 0.62 6.56
C VAL A 138 -10.96 0.25 7.91
N LYS A 139 -11.74 -0.45 8.73
CA LYS A 139 -11.29 -0.95 10.04
C LYS A 139 -10.52 -2.24 9.86
N GLY A 140 -9.44 -2.42 10.62
CA GLY A 140 -8.60 -3.59 10.54
C GLY A 140 -8.01 -3.98 11.90
N THR A 141 -7.23 -5.05 11.86
CA THR A 141 -6.49 -5.54 13.02
C THR A 141 -5.09 -5.93 12.60
N ARG A 142 -4.11 -5.51 13.40
CA ARG A 142 -2.74 -6.00 13.30
C ARG A 142 -2.48 -6.98 14.43
N TYR A 143 -2.04 -8.16 14.07
CA TYR A 143 -1.64 -9.25 14.94
C TYR A 143 -0.13 -9.31 15.00
N TYR A 144 0.44 -9.34 16.22
CA TYR A 144 1.87 -9.38 16.47
C TYR A 144 2.27 -10.78 16.90
N PHE A 145 3.15 -11.41 16.17
CA PHE A 145 3.67 -12.74 16.44
C PHE A 145 5.00 -12.73 17.17
N ARG A 146 5.72 -11.61 17.11
CA ARG A 146 7.03 -11.41 17.70
C ARG A 146 7.16 -10.01 18.27
N PHE A 147 8.11 -9.85 19.20
CA PHE A 147 8.53 -8.55 19.69
C PHE A 147 9.58 -7.97 18.74
N PHE A 148 9.40 -6.74 18.30
CA PHE A 148 10.29 -5.95 17.42
C PHE A 148 10.16 -4.46 17.75
N THR A 149 10.21 -4.16 19.07
CA THR A 149 10.05 -2.80 19.61
C THR A 149 11.17 -1.86 19.13
N ALA A 150 12.38 -2.37 18.94
CA ALA A 150 13.49 -1.63 18.37
C ALA A 150 13.15 -1.02 17.01
N GLU A 151 12.50 -1.79 16.14
CA GLU A 151 12.06 -1.33 14.82
C GLU A 151 10.88 -0.35 14.92
N LEU A 152 9.87 -0.68 15.73
CA LEU A 152 8.66 0.12 15.89
C LEU A 152 8.89 1.49 16.50
N LEU A 153 9.85 1.61 17.43
CA LEU A 153 10.08 2.81 18.20
C LEU A 153 11.18 3.69 17.64
N LYS A 154 12.03 3.17 16.76
CA LYS A 154 13.19 3.87 16.20
C LYS A 154 12.88 5.30 15.71
N LEU A 155 11.74 5.48 15.06
CA LEU A 155 11.34 6.76 14.46
C LEU A 155 10.42 7.60 15.35
N ARG A 156 10.07 7.12 16.56
CA ARG A 156 9.13 7.83 17.43
C ARG A 156 9.77 8.90 18.30
N HIS A 157 11.01 8.66 18.74
CA HIS A 157 11.73 9.59 19.59
C HIS A 157 13.25 9.35 19.48
N PRO A 158 14.10 10.39 19.52
CA PRO A 158 15.55 10.27 19.43
C PRO A 158 16.18 9.33 20.45
N TRP A 159 15.64 9.25 21.66
CA TRP A 159 16.09 8.32 22.70
C TRP A 159 16.04 6.86 22.23
N PHE A 160 14.95 6.45 21.58
CA PHE A 160 14.83 5.09 21.05
C PHE A 160 15.81 4.82 19.90
N ALA A 161 16.10 5.84 19.08
CA ALA A 161 17.07 5.72 18.02
C ALA A 161 18.49 5.51 18.57
N LYS A 162 18.85 6.20 19.68
CA LYS A 162 20.15 6.05 20.36
C LYS A 162 20.28 4.74 21.13
N ASN A 163 19.22 4.23 21.72
CA ASN A 163 19.22 3.05 22.60
C ASN A 163 18.77 1.77 21.88
N GLN A 164 19.14 1.61 20.62
CA GLN A 164 18.74 0.45 19.81
C GLN A 164 19.24 -0.90 20.38
N ALA A 165 20.43 -0.92 21.00
CA ALA A 165 20.98 -2.14 21.61
C ALA A 165 20.10 -2.64 22.77
N VAL A 166 19.66 -1.74 23.63
CA VAL A 166 18.75 -2.07 24.76
C VAL A 166 17.42 -2.61 24.25
N LEU A 167 16.82 -1.95 23.25
CA LEU A 167 15.55 -2.41 22.68
C LEU A 167 15.70 -3.76 21.96
N LYS A 168 16.80 -4.01 21.27
CA LYS A 168 17.08 -5.32 20.66
C LYS A 168 17.28 -6.40 21.73
N GLY A 169 17.97 -6.10 22.84
CA GLY A 169 18.11 -7.00 23.98
C GLY A 169 16.75 -7.34 24.60
N PHE A 170 15.89 -6.34 24.80
CA PHE A 170 14.51 -6.54 25.26
C PHE A 170 13.73 -7.43 24.27
N ASP A 171 13.78 -7.13 22.97
CA ASP A 171 13.10 -7.92 21.93
C ASP A 171 13.60 -9.37 21.93
N ALA A 172 14.90 -9.61 22.08
CA ALA A 172 15.49 -10.94 22.16
C ALA A 172 14.98 -11.72 23.36
N SER A 173 15.01 -11.11 24.55
CA SER A 173 14.53 -11.72 25.80
C SER A 173 13.04 -12.07 25.73
N MET A 174 12.20 -11.13 25.27
CA MET A 174 10.77 -11.36 25.12
C MET A 174 10.45 -12.42 24.06
N ASN A 175 11.23 -12.46 22.98
CA ASN A 175 11.10 -13.49 21.96
C ASN A 175 11.57 -14.86 22.46
N LEU A 176 12.52 -14.94 23.36
CA LEU A 176 12.92 -16.19 24.03
C LEU A 176 11.81 -16.70 24.96
N VAL A 177 11.31 -15.86 25.85
CA VAL A 177 10.22 -16.20 26.78
C VAL A 177 8.95 -16.64 26.02
N SER A 178 8.63 -15.98 24.91
CA SER A 178 7.43 -16.33 24.12
C SER A 178 7.66 -17.50 23.14
N PHE A 179 8.87 -18.06 23.08
CA PHE A 179 9.20 -19.13 22.13
C PHE A 179 8.29 -20.37 22.25
N PRO A 180 8.01 -20.94 23.46
CA PRO A 180 7.15 -22.11 23.58
C PRO A 180 5.75 -21.84 23.01
N VAL A 181 5.14 -20.70 23.35
CA VAL A 181 3.81 -20.31 22.85
C VAL A 181 3.81 -20.25 21.30
N ARG A 182 4.81 -19.60 20.72
CA ARG A 182 4.93 -19.48 19.25
C ARG A 182 5.20 -20.82 18.57
N PHE A 183 5.93 -21.71 19.23
CA PHE A 183 6.18 -23.06 18.72
C PHE A 183 4.86 -23.86 18.62
N PHE A 184 4.06 -23.87 19.68
CA PHE A 184 2.73 -24.52 19.67
C PHE A 184 1.79 -23.86 18.65
N GLN A 185 1.77 -22.53 18.58
CA GLN A 185 0.99 -21.81 17.56
C GLN A 185 1.40 -22.24 16.14
N LYS A 186 2.70 -22.32 15.86
CA LYS A 186 3.21 -22.78 14.56
C LYS A 186 2.71 -24.18 14.22
N ILE A 187 2.80 -25.12 15.13
CA ILE A 187 2.31 -26.51 14.93
C ILE A 187 0.80 -26.51 14.68
N PHE A 188 0.04 -25.83 15.55
CA PHE A 188 -1.42 -25.81 15.48
C PHE A 188 -1.95 -25.22 14.17
N PHE A 189 -1.36 -24.13 13.71
CA PHE A 189 -1.81 -23.44 12.48
C PHE A 189 -1.18 -23.99 11.20
N SER A 190 -0.10 -24.76 11.25
CA SER A 190 0.52 -25.39 10.07
C SER A 190 -0.46 -26.29 9.29
N HIS A 191 -1.35 -27.00 9.99
CA HIS A 191 -2.37 -27.85 9.36
C HIS A 191 -3.33 -27.06 8.45
N GLY A 192 -3.45 -25.74 8.63
CA GLY A 192 -4.23 -24.87 7.75
C GLY A 192 -3.68 -24.82 6.32
N LEU A 193 -2.35 -24.94 6.16
CA LEU A 193 -1.68 -24.89 4.87
C LEU A 193 -2.05 -26.06 3.96
N ASN A 194 -2.30 -27.24 4.50
CA ASN A 194 -2.64 -28.44 3.72
C ASN A 194 -4.02 -28.36 3.03
N LYS A 195 -4.81 -27.31 3.32
CA LYS A 195 -6.17 -27.13 2.79
C LYS A 195 -6.24 -26.03 1.72
N VAL A 196 -5.11 -25.52 1.31
CA VAL A 196 -4.98 -24.40 0.35
C VAL A 196 -3.84 -24.65 -0.60
N ILE A 197 -4.02 -24.26 -1.85
CA ILE A 197 -2.95 -24.18 -2.83
C ILE A 197 -2.30 -22.79 -2.71
N ILE A 198 -0.97 -22.73 -2.69
CA ILE A 198 -0.26 -21.46 -2.61
C ILE A 198 0.49 -21.26 -3.93
N GLU A 199 0.02 -20.30 -4.71
CA GLU A 199 0.63 -19.95 -5.98
C GLU A 199 1.57 -18.74 -5.84
N LYS A 200 2.66 -18.77 -6.61
CA LYS A 200 3.66 -17.70 -6.63
C LYS A 200 3.20 -16.53 -7.50
N TYR A 201 2.47 -16.81 -8.55
CA TYR A 201 1.98 -15.85 -9.53
C TYR A 201 0.47 -15.95 -9.66
N GLY A 202 -0.18 -14.84 -9.99
CA GLY A 202 -1.60 -14.85 -10.31
C GLY A 202 -1.82 -15.45 -11.71
N SER A 203 -2.72 -16.41 -11.81
CA SER A 203 -3.18 -16.96 -13.08
C SER A 203 -4.43 -16.24 -13.58
N LYS A 204 -4.77 -16.44 -14.86
CA LYS A 204 -6.02 -15.93 -15.41
C LYS A 204 -7.23 -16.44 -14.61
N GLU A 205 -7.23 -17.73 -14.24
CA GLU A 205 -8.30 -18.34 -13.43
C GLU A 205 -8.51 -17.59 -12.11
N ILE A 206 -7.40 -17.18 -11.43
CA ILE A 206 -7.48 -16.40 -10.20
C ILE A 206 -8.08 -15.02 -10.44
N PHE A 207 -7.70 -14.35 -11.51
CA PHE A 207 -8.19 -13.00 -11.79
C PHE A 207 -9.66 -13.02 -12.24
N ASP A 208 -10.06 -14.00 -13.08
CA ASP A 208 -11.45 -14.21 -13.48
C ASP A 208 -12.35 -14.57 -12.27
N PHE A 209 -11.78 -15.23 -11.24
CA PHE A 209 -12.50 -15.50 -9.99
C PHE A 209 -12.81 -14.22 -9.21
N ILE A 210 -11.86 -13.28 -9.15
CA ILE A 210 -12.06 -12.01 -8.45
C ILE A 210 -13.21 -11.21 -9.09
N ASP A 211 -13.32 -11.25 -10.41
CA ASP A 211 -14.36 -10.51 -11.16
C ASP A 211 -15.78 -10.95 -10.83
N ARG A 212 -15.98 -12.11 -10.19
CA ARG A 212 -17.30 -12.62 -9.74
C ARG A 212 -17.80 -11.98 -8.44
N PHE A 213 -16.93 -11.29 -7.70
CA PHE A 213 -17.31 -10.67 -6.42
C PHE A 213 -17.72 -9.21 -6.59
N PRO A 214 -18.59 -8.70 -5.69
CA PRO A 214 -18.82 -7.27 -5.59
C PRO A 214 -17.48 -6.58 -5.37
N GLN A 215 -17.08 -5.80 -6.34
CA GLN A 215 -15.82 -5.11 -6.29
C GLN A 215 -15.96 -3.79 -5.52
N SER A 216 -14.83 -3.28 -5.04
CA SER A 216 -14.75 -1.93 -4.51
C SER A 216 -15.17 -0.91 -5.60
N VAL A 217 -15.44 0.31 -5.19
CA VAL A 217 -15.70 1.41 -6.13
C VAL A 217 -14.55 1.62 -7.14
N PHE A 218 -13.38 1.05 -6.88
CA PHE A 218 -12.23 1.10 -7.80
C PHE A 218 -12.22 -0.01 -8.86
N LYS A 219 -13.18 -0.92 -8.86
CA LYS A 219 -13.42 -2.01 -9.85
C LYS A 219 -12.19 -2.41 -10.65
N ARG A 220 -11.29 -3.20 -10.04
CA ARG A 220 -10.09 -3.69 -10.70
C ARG A 220 -10.36 -5.05 -11.34
N GLY A 221 -10.05 -5.18 -12.63
CA GLY A 221 -10.16 -6.43 -13.38
C GLY A 221 -8.80 -7.12 -13.56
N SER A 222 -8.80 -8.16 -14.41
CA SER A 222 -7.60 -8.97 -14.67
C SER A 222 -6.41 -8.16 -15.19
N LYS A 223 -6.65 -7.09 -15.96
CA LYS A 223 -5.59 -6.21 -16.49
C LYS A 223 -4.89 -5.43 -15.35
N GLU A 224 -5.67 -4.87 -14.43
CA GLU A 224 -5.15 -4.13 -13.29
C GLU A 224 -4.42 -5.04 -12.31
N TYR A 225 -4.95 -6.24 -12.04
CA TYR A 225 -4.26 -7.21 -11.19
C TYR A 225 -2.95 -7.69 -11.81
N SER A 226 -2.94 -7.99 -13.12
CA SER A 226 -1.71 -8.33 -13.84
C SER A 226 -0.68 -7.20 -13.71
N TRP A 227 -1.08 -5.96 -13.94
CA TRP A 227 -0.22 -4.78 -13.78
C TRP A 227 0.34 -4.65 -12.35
N ILE A 228 -0.52 -4.68 -11.33
CA ILE A 228 -0.15 -4.51 -9.92
C ILE A 228 0.92 -5.54 -9.50
N PHE A 229 0.70 -6.80 -9.84
CA PHE A 229 1.59 -7.88 -9.38
C PHE A 229 2.83 -8.05 -10.23
N THR A 230 2.83 -7.55 -11.47
CA THR A 230 4.01 -7.54 -12.34
C THR A 230 4.94 -6.36 -12.04
N TYR A 231 4.40 -5.21 -11.63
CA TYR A 231 5.15 -3.97 -11.45
C TYR A 231 5.04 -3.38 -10.04
N PRO A 232 5.42 -4.12 -8.98
CA PRO A 232 5.45 -3.57 -7.62
C PRO A 232 6.50 -2.45 -7.53
N TRP A 233 6.28 -1.50 -6.61
CA TRP A 233 7.23 -0.41 -6.40
C TRP A 233 8.43 -0.82 -5.53
N ILE A 234 8.30 -1.93 -4.82
CA ILE A 234 9.34 -2.50 -3.96
C ILE A 234 10.00 -3.68 -4.67
N SER A 235 11.33 -3.72 -4.62
CA SER A 235 12.13 -4.82 -5.15
C SER A 235 13.07 -5.37 -4.08
N PRO A 236 13.38 -6.67 -4.08
CA PRO A 236 14.48 -7.23 -3.28
C PRO A 236 15.86 -6.88 -3.84
N VAL A 237 15.92 -6.26 -5.03
CA VAL A 237 17.15 -5.74 -5.63
C VAL A 237 17.12 -4.21 -5.57
N LYS A 238 18.21 -3.61 -5.11
CA LYS A 238 18.37 -2.16 -5.10
C LYS A 238 18.65 -1.67 -6.52
N CYS A 239 17.63 -1.05 -7.14
CA CYS A 239 17.69 -0.63 -8.55
C CYS A 239 18.20 0.80 -8.73
N ASP A 240 18.01 1.66 -7.73
CA ASP A 240 18.32 3.09 -7.85
C ASP A 240 19.65 3.39 -7.13
N PRO A 241 20.67 3.89 -7.84
CA PRO A 241 21.97 4.25 -7.24
C PRO A 241 21.91 5.59 -6.49
N ILE A 242 20.96 6.47 -6.88
CA ILE A 242 20.77 7.80 -6.29
C ILE A 242 19.77 7.72 -5.13
N TYR A 243 19.87 8.62 -4.17
CA TYR A 243 18.94 8.66 -3.04
C TYR A 243 17.50 8.90 -3.48
N TYR A 244 16.62 8.01 -3.04
CA TYR A 244 15.16 8.13 -3.18
C TYR A 244 14.53 8.23 -1.78
N PRO A 245 13.72 9.27 -1.50
CA PRO A 245 13.22 9.53 -0.13
C PRO A 245 12.12 8.56 0.33
N PHE A 246 11.63 7.71 -0.56
CA PHE A 246 10.62 6.69 -0.24
C PHE A 246 11.18 5.27 -0.37
N SER A 247 10.41 4.29 0.10
CA SER A 247 10.80 2.90 -0.04
C SER A 247 10.73 2.43 -1.49
N SER A 248 11.84 1.92 -2.03
CA SER A 248 11.92 1.22 -3.31
C SER A 248 12.59 -0.16 -3.19
N PHE A 249 13.17 -0.43 -2.01
CA PHE A 249 13.89 -1.65 -1.69
C PHE A 249 13.38 -2.28 -0.39
N SER A 250 13.38 -3.60 -0.35
CA SER A 250 13.10 -4.42 0.83
C SER A 250 13.91 -5.70 0.72
N THR A 251 14.48 -6.18 1.81
CA THR A 251 15.29 -7.41 1.79
C THR A 251 14.47 -8.62 1.31
N VAL A 252 13.21 -8.67 1.73
CA VAL A 252 12.28 -9.71 1.31
C VAL A 252 10.95 -9.07 0.95
N PHE A 253 10.56 -9.17 -0.32
CA PHE A 253 9.28 -8.69 -0.81
C PHE A 253 8.70 -9.64 -1.84
N PHE A 254 7.44 -10.09 -1.64
CA PHE A 254 6.71 -10.90 -2.60
C PHE A 254 5.21 -10.92 -2.32
N TYR A 255 4.45 -11.34 -3.32
CA TYR A 255 3.05 -11.73 -3.18
C TYR A 255 2.90 -13.25 -3.22
N ARG A 256 1.81 -13.77 -2.62
CA ARG A 256 1.37 -15.17 -2.72
C ARG A 256 -0.14 -15.20 -2.84
N PHE A 257 -0.63 -16.14 -3.64
CA PHE A 257 -2.03 -16.36 -3.89
C PHE A 257 -2.44 -17.65 -3.19
N PHE A 258 -3.29 -17.53 -2.20
CA PHE A 258 -3.82 -18.64 -1.42
C PHE A 258 -5.17 -19.00 -1.99
N VAL A 259 -5.30 -20.18 -2.60
CA VAL A 259 -6.47 -20.63 -3.33
C VAL A 259 -7.10 -21.80 -2.61
N VAL A 260 -8.40 -21.73 -2.37
CA VAL A 260 -9.24 -22.86 -1.96
C VAL A 260 -10.04 -23.30 -3.16
N LYS A 261 -10.00 -24.60 -3.48
CA LYS A 261 -10.84 -25.20 -4.53
C LYS A 261 -12.01 -25.98 -3.90
N ASP A 262 -13.13 -26.02 -4.63
CA ASP A 262 -14.28 -26.86 -4.31
C ASP A 262 -14.05 -28.33 -4.71
N GLY A 263 -15.05 -29.19 -4.52
CA GLY A 263 -14.98 -30.61 -4.90
C GLY A 263 -14.93 -30.88 -6.41
N GLN A 264 -15.21 -29.86 -7.24
CA GLN A 264 -15.15 -29.91 -8.70
C GLN A 264 -13.86 -29.31 -9.27
N GLY A 265 -12.98 -28.80 -8.40
CA GLY A 265 -11.72 -28.18 -8.80
C GLY A 265 -11.80 -26.69 -9.11
N ASN A 266 -12.98 -26.04 -9.01
CA ASN A 266 -13.13 -24.61 -9.22
C ASN A 266 -12.66 -23.82 -8.01
N ILE A 267 -12.20 -22.58 -8.22
CA ILE A 267 -11.84 -21.68 -7.12
C ILE A 267 -13.09 -21.29 -6.35
N ASP A 268 -13.07 -21.55 -5.02
CA ASP A 268 -14.13 -21.23 -4.04
C ASP A 268 -13.70 -20.13 -3.06
N GLY A 269 -12.40 -19.86 -2.98
CA GLY A 269 -11.86 -18.80 -2.15
C GLY A 269 -10.43 -18.41 -2.50
N LEU A 270 -10.13 -17.13 -2.31
CA LEU A 270 -8.83 -16.53 -2.62
C LEU A 270 -8.41 -15.53 -1.56
N ALA A 271 -7.16 -15.64 -1.09
CA ALA A 271 -6.51 -14.58 -0.33
C ALA A 271 -5.20 -14.20 -1.02
N ILE A 272 -5.01 -12.92 -1.32
CA ILE A 272 -3.75 -12.41 -1.82
C ILE A 272 -2.97 -11.87 -0.62
N VAL A 273 -1.79 -12.42 -0.43
CA VAL A 273 -0.90 -12.13 0.70
C VAL A 273 0.32 -11.39 0.19
N LYS A 274 0.61 -10.25 0.79
CA LYS A 274 1.82 -9.46 0.58
C LYS A 274 2.75 -9.68 1.78
N PHE A 275 3.99 -10.05 1.51
CA PHE A 275 5.04 -10.19 2.53
C PHE A 275 6.14 -9.17 2.30
N ARG A 276 6.48 -8.41 3.33
CA ARG A 276 7.57 -7.43 3.30
C ARG A 276 8.34 -7.43 4.62
N ASP A 277 9.61 -7.82 4.61
CA ASP A 277 10.54 -7.79 5.75
C ASP A 277 9.97 -8.33 7.07
N GLY A 278 9.20 -9.41 6.99
CA GLY A 278 8.54 -10.03 8.14
C GLY A 278 7.15 -9.46 8.44
N HIS A 279 6.62 -8.57 7.63
CA HIS A 279 5.26 -8.06 7.77
C HIS A 279 4.36 -8.65 6.68
N VAL A 280 3.29 -9.30 7.13
CA VAL A 280 2.25 -9.86 6.26
C VAL A 280 1.08 -8.90 6.21
N THR A 281 0.55 -8.63 5.03
CA THR A 281 -0.74 -7.96 4.82
C THR A 281 -1.60 -8.79 3.86
N VAL A 282 -2.92 -8.64 3.97
CA VAL A 282 -3.89 -9.35 3.12
C VAL A 282 -4.73 -8.31 2.38
N PRO A 283 -4.22 -7.76 1.27
CA PRO A 283 -4.89 -6.70 0.53
C PRO A 283 -6.20 -7.14 -0.11
N TYR A 284 -6.33 -8.41 -0.49
CA TYR A 284 -7.52 -8.97 -1.11
C TYR A 284 -7.88 -10.31 -0.50
N PHE A 285 -9.19 -10.50 -0.22
CA PHE A 285 -9.70 -11.69 0.43
C PHE A 285 -11.14 -11.96 -0.04
N TYR A 286 -11.35 -13.06 -0.73
CA TYR A 286 -12.60 -13.40 -1.37
C TYR A 286 -13.01 -14.85 -1.08
N GLY A 287 -14.30 -15.10 -0.91
CA GLY A 287 -14.84 -16.44 -0.73
C GLY A 287 -16.07 -16.46 0.15
N ASN A 288 -16.66 -17.64 0.29
CA ASN A 288 -17.76 -17.89 1.22
C ASN A 288 -17.26 -18.13 2.67
N SER A 289 -18.14 -18.26 3.63
CA SER A 289 -17.77 -18.43 5.07
C SER A 289 -16.89 -19.67 5.33
N LYS A 290 -17.05 -20.77 4.53
CA LYS A 290 -16.28 -22.00 4.69
C LYS A 290 -14.86 -21.85 4.13
N SER A 291 -14.73 -21.33 2.91
CA SER A 291 -13.43 -21.07 2.28
C SER A 291 -12.66 -19.97 3.02
N ASN A 292 -13.34 -18.93 3.48
CA ASN A 292 -12.73 -17.86 4.28
C ASN A 292 -12.11 -18.39 5.59
N THR A 293 -12.73 -19.35 6.25
CA THR A 293 -12.17 -19.99 7.44
C THR A 293 -10.90 -20.79 7.13
N LYS A 294 -10.88 -21.51 6.00
CA LYS A 294 -9.69 -22.24 5.54
C LYS A 294 -8.55 -21.28 5.19
N LEU A 295 -8.86 -20.23 4.41
CA LEU A 295 -7.91 -19.18 4.03
C LEU A 295 -7.30 -18.47 5.25
N ALA A 296 -8.14 -18.07 6.20
CA ALA A 296 -7.66 -17.40 7.42
C ALA A 296 -6.67 -18.28 8.21
N ARG A 297 -6.98 -19.58 8.37
CA ARG A 297 -6.05 -20.53 9.02
C ARG A 297 -4.74 -20.68 8.25
N ALA A 298 -4.83 -20.78 6.90
CA ALA A 298 -3.65 -20.89 6.06
C ALA A 298 -2.76 -19.65 6.11
N VAL A 299 -3.34 -18.44 6.06
CA VAL A 299 -2.61 -17.18 6.19
C VAL A 299 -1.90 -17.08 7.54
N VAL A 300 -2.55 -17.49 8.64
CA VAL A 300 -1.93 -17.53 9.96
C VAL A 300 -0.82 -18.59 10.02
N GLY A 301 -1.07 -19.79 9.48
CA GLY A 301 -0.06 -20.86 9.39
C GLY A 301 1.18 -20.43 8.60
N PHE A 302 0.96 -19.77 7.45
CA PHE A 302 2.03 -19.17 6.65
C PHE A 302 2.79 -18.10 7.44
N SER A 303 2.10 -17.23 8.17
CA SER A 303 2.73 -16.18 8.98
C SER A 303 3.65 -16.75 10.05
N HIS A 304 3.23 -17.84 10.72
CA HIS A 304 4.09 -18.56 11.68
C HIS A 304 5.24 -19.31 10.99
N GLY A 305 4.96 -19.96 9.85
CA GLY A 305 5.96 -20.71 9.08
C GLY A 305 7.07 -19.81 8.53
N SER A 306 6.71 -18.66 7.99
CA SER A 306 7.65 -17.65 7.47
C SER A 306 8.28 -16.79 8.56
N GLN A 307 8.02 -17.07 9.83
CA GLN A 307 8.51 -16.32 10.98
C GLN A 307 8.14 -14.84 10.94
N ALA A 308 6.96 -14.51 10.45
CA ALA A 308 6.49 -13.14 10.36
C ALA A 308 6.48 -12.44 11.74
N LYS A 309 6.77 -11.15 11.71
CA LYS A 309 6.66 -10.24 12.87
C LYS A 309 5.21 -9.88 13.13
N SER A 310 4.46 -9.60 12.07
CA SER A 310 3.05 -9.21 12.16
C SER A 310 2.23 -9.61 10.95
N LEU A 311 0.91 -9.72 11.16
CA LEU A 311 -0.12 -9.85 10.13
C LEU A 311 -1.11 -8.70 10.28
N THR A 312 -1.36 -7.95 9.21
CA THR A 312 -2.35 -6.87 9.18
C THR A 312 -3.47 -7.22 8.19
N ILE A 313 -4.71 -7.01 8.63
CA ILE A 313 -5.91 -7.28 7.84
C ILE A 313 -6.85 -6.10 8.04
N TYR A 314 -7.27 -5.47 6.95
CA TYR A 314 -8.16 -4.31 6.96
C TYR A 314 -9.57 -4.60 6.47
N GLN A 315 -9.87 -5.80 6.04
CA GLN A 315 -11.16 -6.10 5.41
C GLN A 315 -12.24 -6.37 6.45
N PRO A 316 -13.35 -5.59 6.47
CA PRO A 316 -14.40 -5.78 7.48
C PRO A 316 -15.12 -7.12 7.37
N ALA A 317 -15.33 -7.60 6.14
CA ALA A 317 -16.03 -8.87 5.88
C ALA A 317 -15.27 -10.11 6.38
N ASP A 318 -13.95 -10.02 6.47
CA ASP A 318 -13.05 -11.13 6.77
C ASP A 318 -12.60 -11.14 8.23
N ALA A 319 -12.76 -10.02 8.92
CA ALA A 319 -12.43 -9.91 10.34
C ALA A 319 -13.11 -10.97 11.24
N PRO A 320 -14.35 -11.47 10.98
CA PRO A 320 -14.95 -12.53 11.77
C PRO A 320 -14.18 -13.86 11.72
N CYS A 321 -13.68 -14.30 10.55
CA CYS A 321 -12.95 -15.56 10.43
C CYS A 321 -11.61 -15.52 11.17
N PHE A 322 -10.86 -14.41 11.10
CA PHE A 322 -9.62 -14.22 11.85
C PHE A 322 -9.88 -14.02 13.35
N ARG A 323 -10.93 -13.29 13.73
CA ARG A 323 -11.28 -13.11 15.15
C ARG A 323 -11.63 -14.41 15.87
N LYS A 324 -12.18 -15.39 15.15
CA LYS A 324 -12.47 -16.72 15.68
C LYS A 324 -11.22 -17.56 15.96
N LEU A 325 -10.06 -17.21 15.37
CA LEU A 325 -8.79 -17.91 15.60
C LEU A 325 -8.15 -17.42 16.92
N ARG A 326 -8.67 -17.95 18.05
CA ARG A 326 -8.12 -17.62 19.37
C ARG A 326 -6.67 -18.07 19.49
N GLY A 327 -5.87 -17.30 20.21
CA GLY A 327 -4.47 -17.65 20.49
C GLY A 327 -3.53 -17.59 19.29
N MET A 328 -3.92 -17.02 18.14
CA MET A 328 -3.07 -16.98 16.95
C MET A 328 -1.90 -16.00 17.02
N ALA A 329 -1.91 -15.06 17.93
CA ALA A 329 -0.88 -14.01 18.07
C ALA A 329 -0.66 -13.64 19.54
N LEU A 330 0.52 -13.08 19.84
CA LEU A 330 0.89 -12.61 21.18
C LEU A 330 0.09 -11.35 21.57
N VAL A 331 -0.03 -10.41 20.62
CA VAL A 331 -0.72 -9.13 20.83
C VAL A 331 -1.54 -8.80 19.58
N ARG A 332 -2.65 -8.12 19.77
CA ARG A 332 -3.48 -7.57 18.68
C ARG A 332 -3.73 -6.08 18.91
N LYS A 333 -3.73 -5.31 17.82
CA LYS A 333 -4.02 -3.87 17.85
C LYS A 333 -4.98 -3.50 16.73
N LYS A 334 -6.04 -2.78 17.06
CA LYS A 334 -6.97 -2.22 16.07
C LYS A 334 -6.23 -1.22 15.17
N ARG A 335 -6.60 -1.20 13.91
CA ARG A 335 -6.12 -0.27 12.89
C ARG A 335 -7.30 0.34 12.15
N VAL A 336 -7.10 1.55 11.65
CA VAL A 336 -8.05 2.21 10.77
C VAL A 336 -7.25 2.81 9.63
N GLN A 337 -7.70 2.60 8.41
CA GLN A 337 -7.19 3.25 7.22
C GLN A 337 -8.28 4.16 6.67
N ASN A 338 -8.00 5.44 6.63
CA ASN A 338 -8.91 6.44 6.13
C ASN A 338 -8.58 6.77 4.68
N TYR A 339 -9.62 6.95 3.89
CA TYR A 339 -9.56 7.40 2.51
C TYR A 339 -10.20 8.78 2.44
N PHE A 340 -9.50 9.70 1.83
CA PHE A 340 -9.94 11.09 1.70
C PHE A 340 -10.10 11.44 0.22
N ILE A 341 -11.15 12.18 -0.07
CA ILE A 341 -11.49 12.67 -1.40
C ILE A 341 -11.51 14.20 -1.40
N ASN A 342 -11.03 14.82 -2.48
CA ASN A 342 -11.14 16.25 -2.62
C ASN A 342 -12.62 16.68 -2.65
N SER A 343 -12.97 17.75 -1.91
CA SER A 343 -14.34 18.19 -1.71
C SER A 343 -15.06 18.45 -3.04
N LYS A 344 -14.42 19.14 -3.99
CA LYS A 344 -14.98 19.40 -5.32
C LYS A 344 -15.25 18.11 -6.10
N PHE A 345 -14.39 17.10 -5.97
CA PHE A 345 -14.61 15.81 -6.62
C PHE A 345 -15.73 15.03 -5.95
N GLN A 346 -15.86 15.15 -4.63
CA GLN A 346 -16.94 14.53 -3.88
C GLN A 346 -18.33 15.02 -4.30
N ASP A 347 -18.43 16.28 -4.70
CA ASP A 347 -19.72 16.86 -5.16
C ASP A 347 -20.27 16.17 -6.42
N GLU A 348 -19.40 15.47 -7.18
CA GLU A 348 -19.83 14.62 -8.31
C GLU A 348 -20.56 13.35 -7.83
N PHE A 349 -20.52 13.00 -6.52
CA PHE A 349 -21.06 11.77 -5.96
C PHE A 349 -21.98 12.05 -4.75
N PRO A 350 -23.30 11.82 -4.84
CA PRO A 350 -24.19 11.91 -3.68
C PRO A 350 -23.97 10.71 -2.74
N LEU A 351 -22.97 10.80 -1.85
CA LEU A 351 -22.51 9.71 -0.96
C LEU A 351 -23.52 9.26 0.11
N LYS A 352 -24.68 9.90 0.24
CA LYS A 352 -25.57 9.68 1.39
C LYS A 352 -26.27 8.31 1.46
N GLN A 353 -26.10 7.41 0.47
CA GLN A 353 -26.92 6.19 0.40
C GLN A 353 -26.24 4.88 0.01
N THR A 354 -24.92 4.78 -0.10
CA THR A 354 -24.29 3.53 -0.55
C THR A 354 -23.23 3.03 0.41
N ASN A 355 -23.31 1.73 0.74
CA ASN A 355 -22.23 1.01 1.37
C ASN A 355 -21.03 0.99 0.39
N ILE A 356 -20.10 1.91 0.56
CA ILE A 356 -18.86 1.94 -0.20
C ILE A 356 -18.03 0.76 0.25
N ALA A 357 -17.76 -0.19 -0.64
CA ALA A 357 -16.82 -1.25 -0.37
C ALA A 357 -15.42 -0.78 -0.75
N LEU A 358 -14.53 -0.62 0.24
CA LEU A 358 -13.10 -0.37 0.05
C LEU A 358 -12.30 -1.58 0.50
N LEU A 359 -11.23 -1.87 -0.22
CA LEU A 359 -10.30 -2.94 0.08
C LEU A 359 -8.94 -2.36 0.46
N ASP A 360 -8.16 -3.08 1.28
CA ASP A 360 -6.79 -2.66 1.65
C ASP A 360 -5.87 -2.49 0.41
N GLY A 361 -6.17 -3.20 -0.66
CA GLY A 361 -5.47 -3.08 -1.94
C GLY A 361 -5.83 -1.85 -2.78
N ASP A 362 -6.81 -1.04 -2.38
CA ASP A 362 -7.19 0.16 -3.13
C ASP A 362 -6.17 1.29 -2.94
N GLY A 363 -6.02 2.11 -3.98
CA GLY A 363 -4.99 3.15 -4.02
C GLY A 363 -3.59 2.60 -4.24
N ASP A 364 -2.60 3.30 -3.68
CA ASP A 364 -1.18 2.99 -3.84
C ASP A 364 -0.62 2.00 -2.81
N CYS A 365 -1.40 1.60 -1.82
CA CYS A 365 -1.04 0.70 -0.72
C CYS A 365 -0.58 -0.67 -1.19
N ILE A 366 -1.13 -1.13 -2.29
CA ILE A 366 -0.84 -2.47 -2.81
C ILE A 366 0.60 -2.59 -3.30
N PHE A 367 1.18 -1.53 -3.83
CA PHE A 367 2.48 -1.57 -4.49
C PHE A 367 3.68 -1.56 -3.52
N THR A 368 3.47 -1.27 -2.21
CA THR A 368 4.55 -1.06 -1.21
C THR A 368 4.53 -2.04 -0.05
#